data_3766a75f1fb0638f329d7ea9ff8d71b0
#
_entry.id   3766a75f1fb0638f329d7ea9ff8d71b0
#
_cell.length_a   1.000
_cell.length_b   1.000
_cell.length_c   1.000
_cell.angle_alpha   90.00
_cell.angle_beta   90.00
_cell.angle_gamma   90.00
#
_symmetry.space_group_name_H-M   'P 1'
#
loop_
_entity.id
_entity.type
_entity.pdbx_description
1 polymer ?
#
loop_
_entity_poly.entity_id
_entity_poly.type
_entity_poly.pdbx_seq_one_letter_code
_entity_poly.pdbx_strand_id
1 'polypeptide(L)' 'MDETALRIVKEYAVEHLDKTDVIPDFEVYVVWKAKALQNWKYLISTSLLDGMYYELTFNGDKNEWYLDAYKKFENKVYK' A
#
# COMPACT_ATOMS: atom_id res chain seq x y z
N MET A 1 -11.22 3.89 -8.59
CA MET A 1 -10.09 4.41 -7.77
C MET A 1 -9.46 3.33 -6.90
N ASP A 2 -10.27 2.64 -6.11
CA ASP A 2 -9.75 1.60 -5.20
C ASP A 2 -9.01 0.50 -5.96
N GLU A 3 -9.53 0.06 -7.08
CA GLU A 3 -8.89 -0.99 -7.89
C GLU A 3 -7.51 -0.56 -8.37
N THR A 4 -7.39 0.68 -8.80
CA THR A 4 -6.10 1.21 -9.27
C THR A 4 -5.10 1.28 -8.11
N ALA A 5 -5.53 1.77 -6.95
CA ALA A 5 -4.68 1.85 -5.77
C ALA A 5 -4.19 0.46 -5.35
N LEU A 6 -5.09 -0.51 -5.30
CA LEU A 6 -4.74 -1.88 -4.92
C LEU A 6 -3.79 -2.52 -5.93
N ARG A 7 -4.01 -2.27 -7.22
CA ARG A 7 -3.14 -2.78 -8.28
C ARG A 7 -1.72 -2.22 -8.15
N ILE A 8 -1.60 -0.93 -7.92
CA ILE A 8 -0.28 -0.30 -7.77
C ILE A 8 0.50 -0.92 -6.62
N VAL A 9 -0.15 -1.12 -5.47
CA VAL A 9 0.50 -1.72 -4.31
C VAL A 9 0.88 -3.16 -4.60
N LYS A 10 0.00 -3.92 -5.24
CA LYS A 10 0.29 -5.32 -5.56
C LYS A 10 1.50 -5.44 -6.49
N GLU A 11 1.56 -4.62 -7.53
CA GLU A 11 2.69 -4.61 -8.45
C GLU A 11 3.99 -4.26 -7.73
N TYR A 12 3.96 -3.24 -6.87
CA TYR A 12 5.12 -2.84 -6.08
C TYR A 12 5.59 -3.97 -5.16
N ALA A 13 4.65 -4.57 -4.44
CA ALA A 13 4.99 -5.67 -3.51
C ALA A 13 5.61 -6.86 -4.24
N VAL A 14 5.03 -7.24 -5.38
CA VAL A 14 5.56 -8.35 -6.19
C VAL A 14 6.98 -8.07 -6.66
N GLU A 15 7.26 -6.84 -7.09
CA GLU A 15 8.60 -6.46 -7.55
C GLU A 15 9.64 -6.56 -6.45
N HIS A 16 9.24 -6.42 -5.19
CA HIS A 16 10.14 -6.42 -4.04
C HIS A 16 10.18 -7.77 -3.31
N LEU A 17 9.45 -8.77 -3.80
CA LEU A 17 9.55 -10.13 -3.28
C LEU A 17 10.79 -10.82 -3.83
N ASP A 18 11.31 -11.79 -3.05
CA ASP A 18 12.41 -12.62 -3.50
C ASP A 18 11.89 -13.52 -4.63
N LYS A 19 12.44 -13.34 -5.82
CA LYS A 19 12.01 -14.06 -7.01
C LYS A 19 12.74 -15.39 -7.22
N THR A 20 13.62 -15.78 -6.32
CA THR A 20 14.28 -17.07 -6.39
C THR A 20 13.35 -18.20 -5.99
N ASP A 21 12.31 -17.90 -5.23
CA ASP A 21 11.30 -18.85 -4.80
C ASP A 21 9.97 -18.59 -5.50
N VAL A 22 9.01 -19.48 -5.27
CA VAL A 22 7.64 -19.29 -5.74
C VAL A 22 7.05 -18.07 -5.05
N ILE A 23 6.48 -17.16 -5.84
CA ILE A 23 5.79 -15.99 -5.28
C ILE A 23 4.54 -16.48 -4.54
N PRO A 24 4.42 -16.21 -3.22
CA PRO A 24 3.24 -16.64 -2.47
C PRO A 24 2.00 -15.88 -2.89
N ASP A 25 0.84 -16.52 -2.79
CA ASP A 25 -0.42 -15.83 -2.90
C ASP A 25 -0.57 -14.91 -1.70
N PHE A 26 -0.95 -13.68 -1.95
CA PHE A 26 -1.22 -12.73 -0.88
C PHE A 26 -2.31 -11.76 -1.31
N GLU A 27 -2.93 -11.16 -0.32
CA GLU A 27 -3.98 -10.20 -0.55
C GLU A 27 -3.52 -8.79 -0.22
N VAL A 28 -4.07 -7.84 -0.94
CA VAL A 28 -3.83 -6.40 -0.75
C VAL A 28 -5.16 -5.80 -0.33
N TYR A 29 -5.15 -5.02 0.74
CA TYR A 29 -6.39 -4.47 1.28
C TYR A 29 -6.22 -3.03 1.76
N VAL A 30 -7.31 -2.28 1.68
CA VAL A 30 -7.35 -0.89 2.14
C VAL A 30 -7.54 -0.86 3.65
N VAL A 31 -6.60 -0.23 4.36
CA VAL A 31 -6.72 -0.01 5.80
C VAL A 31 -7.66 1.17 6.06
N TRP A 32 -7.44 2.29 5.36
CA TRP A 32 -8.37 3.41 5.34
C TRP A 32 -8.14 4.24 4.09
N LYS A 33 -9.13 5.09 3.78
CA LYS A 33 -9.02 6.04 2.68
C LYS A 33 -9.72 7.34 3.04
N ALA A 34 -9.28 8.42 2.42
CA ALA A 34 -9.88 9.73 2.60
C ALA A 34 -9.83 10.49 1.28
N LYS A 35 -10.82 11.34 1.08
CA LYS A 35 -10.88 12.19 -0.10
C LYS A 35 -10.97 13.64 0.33
N ALA A 36 -10.16 14.50 -0.31
CA ALA A 36 -10.21 15.95 -0.10
C ALA A 36 -10.17 16.61 -1.47
N LEU A 37 -11.29 17.21 -1.90
CA LEU A 37 -11.46 17.80 -3.22
C LEU A 37 -11.23 16.73 -4.31
N GLN A 38 -10.25 16.91 -5.20
CA GLN A 38 -9.93 15.96 -6.24
C GLN A 38 -8.86 14.95 -5.83
N ASN A 39 -8.37 15.05 -4.60
CA ASN A 39 -7.26 14.22 -4.13
C ASN A 39 -7.76 13.08 -3.28
N TRP A 40 -7.10 11.94 -3.40
CA TRP A 40 -7.39 10.76 -2.59
C TRP A 40 -6.15 10.32 -1.85
N LYS A 41 -6.36 9.81 -0.65
CA LYS A 41 -5.28 9.20 0.13
C LYS A 41 -5.72 7.84 0.63
N TYR A 42 -4.83 6.86 0.45
CA TYR A 42 -5.06 5.48 0.86
C TYR A 42 -3.94 5.02 1.77
N LEU A 43 -4.28 4.28 2.80
CA LEU A 43 -3.32 3.45 3.51
C LEU A 43 -3.68 2.00 3.19
N ILE A 44 -2.72 1.27 2.64
CA ILE A 44 -2.92 -0.08 2.13
C ILE A 44 -1.89 -1.00 2.76
N SER A 45 -2.28 -2.22 3.03
CA SER A 45 -1.37 -3.24 3.52
C SER A 45 -1.62 -4.56 2.79
N THR A 46 -0.83 -5.56 3.13
CA THR A 46 -0.93 -6.89 2.53
C THR A 46 -0.98 -7.96 3.60
N SER A 47 -1.37 -9.16 3.20
CA SER A 47 -1.35 -10.32 4.08
C SER A 47 0.05 -10.90 4.27
N LEU A 48 1.07 -10.35 3.60
CA LEU A 48 2.46 -10.76 3.80
C LEU A 48 2.92 -10.37 5.21
N LEU A 49 3.76 -11.22 5.82
CA LEU A 49 4.26 -11.00 7.17
C LEU A 49 5.56 -10.19 7.14
N ASP A 50 5.57 -9.11 6.39
CA ASP A 50 6.75 -8.25 6.24
C ASP A 50 6.64 -6.92 6.99
N GLY A 51 5.49 -6.65 7.63
CA GLY A 51 5.27 -5.43 8.38
C GLY A 51 5.17 -4.18 7.53
N MET A 52 4.94 -4.32 6.23
CA MET A 52 4.91 -3.17 5.33
C MET A 52 3.52 -2.54 5.26
N TYR A 53 3.54 -1.21 5.15
CA TYR A 53 2.36 -0.38 4.87
C TYR A 53 2.69 0.53 3.70
N TYR A 54 1.68 0.79 2.90
CA TYR A 54 1.85 1.60 1.69
C TYR A 54 0.86 2.77 1.72
N GLU A 55 1.38 3.98 1.62
CA GLU A 55 0.55 5.17 1.53
C GLU A 55 0.52 5.61 0.07
N LEU A 56 -0.68 5.66 -0.49
CA LEU A 56 -0.89 6.13 -1.85
C LEU A 56 -1.59 7.46 -1.82
N THR A 57 -1.08 8.40 -2.59
CA THR A 57 -1.71 9.70 -2.77
C THR A 57 -2.01 9.88 -4.25
N PHE A 58 -3.28 10.14 -4.56
CA PHE A 58 -3.69 10.49 -5.90
C PHE A 58 -3.91 12.00 -5.99
N ASN A 59 -3.17 12.66 -6.88
CA ASN A 59 -3.37 14.07 -7.17
C ASN A 59 -4.26 14.17 -8.41
N GLY A 60 -5.52 14.54 -8.20
CA GLY A 60 -6.52 14.59 -9.27
C GLY A 60 -6.23 15.66 -10.32
N ASP A 61 -5.62 16.77 -9.92
CA ASP A 61 -5.29 17.85 -10.85
C ASP A 61 -4.24 17.43 -11.87
N LYS A 62 -3.27 16.61 -11.43
CA LYS A 62 -2.19 16.12 -12.28
C LYS A 62 -2.42 14.73 -12.81
N ASN A 63 -3.45 14.05 -12.33
CA ASN A 63 -3.75 12.66 -12.65
C ASN A 63 -2.53 11.76 -12.38
N GLU A 64 -1.93 11.91 -11.21
CA GLU A 64 -0.73 11.20 -10.81
C GLU A 64 -0.93 10.50 -9.48
N TRP A 65 -0.24 9.36 -9.34
CA TRP A 65 -0.20 8.59 -8.10
C TRP A 65 1.20 8.65 -7.50
N TYR A 66 1.27 8.80 -6.19
CA TYR A 66 2.52 8.74 -5.44
C TYR A 66 2.42 7.61 -4.42
N LEU A 67 3.47 6.81 -4.33
CA LEU A 67 3.51 5.69 -3.39
C LEU A 67 4.66 5.89 -2.41
N ASP A 68 4.35 5.81 -1.12
CA ASP A 68 5.33 5.82 -0.04
C ASP A 68 5.21 4.47 0.68
N ALA A 69 6.35 3.80 0.84
CA ALA A 69 6.40 2.50 1.49
C ALA A 69 7.02 2.66 2.89
N TYR A 70 6.30 2.13 3.90
CA TYR A 70 6.73 2.21 5.29
C TYR A 70 6.82 0.83 5.88
N LYS A 71 7.81 0.62 6.73
CA LYS A 71 7.91 -0.62 7.49
C LYS A 71 7.57 -0.36 8.95
N LYS A 72 6.69 -1.18 9.50
CA LYS A 72 6.37 -1.12 10.92
C LYS A 72 7.60 -1.52 11.72
N PHE A 73 8.08 -0.59 12.56
CA PHE A 73 9.32 -0.78 13.31
C PHE A 73 9.08 -1.61 14.57
N GLU A 74 8.10 -1.21 15.36
CA GLU A 74 7.75 -1.96 16.57
C GLU A 74 6.33 -1.61 17.01
N ASN A 75 5.81 -2.45 17.89
CA ASN A 75 4.51 -2.23 18.51
C ASN A 75 4.70 -2.25 20.03
N LYS A 76 4.50 -1.10 20.67
CA LYS A 76 4.64 -0.94 22.10
C LYS A 76 3.30 -0.64 22.75
N VAL A 77 3.11 -1.19 23.93
CA VAL A 77 1.91 -0.91 24.73
C VAL A 77 2.29 0.08 25.82
N TYR A 78 1.53 1.17 25.90
CA TYR A 78 1.67 2.17 26.97
C TYR A 78 0.41 2.14 27.80
N LYS A 79 0.56 2.11 29.12
CA LYS A 79 -0.57 2.06 30.04
C LYS A 79 -0.59 3.25 30.97
#